data_053dfa142f99c83926a701916cc46343
#
_entry.id   053dfa142f99c83926a701916cc46343
#
_cell.length_a   1.000
_cell.length_b   1.000
_cell.length_c   1.000
_cell.angle_alpha   90.00
_cell.angle_beta   90.00
_cell.angle_gamma   90.00
#
_symmetry.space_group_name_H-M   'P 1'
#
loop_
_entity.id
_entity.type
_entity.pdbx_description
1 polymer ?
#
loop_
_entity_poly.entity_id
_entity_poly.type
_entity_poly.pdbx_seq_one_letter_code
_entity_poly.pdbx_strand_id
1 'polypeptide(L)'
;SGLQKWLAALLISLGIWIFTSFCAFLIDWKSTLAMEPVSLLLIWCNSLLASLTAMAGALVCSHFIRNPNIQNAAANIAALILSFLGGVFVPLDLLGENVIHVGRFLPSYWYSTTADEIFHLSGYSAAQLRPVFTGLLIQLGFFLALLCISLVLSRYQIRGERTLGNTRTELIR
;
A
#
# COMPACT_ATOMS: atom_id res chain seq x y z
N SER A 1 -15.38 14.70 9.82
CA SER A 1 -14.90 15.26 8.55
C SER A 1 -14.05 14.25 7.81
N GLY A 2 -14.01 14.27 6.46
CA GLY A 2 -13.21 13.35 5.65
C GLY A 2 -11.74 13.35 6.06
N LEU A 3 -11.19 14.51 6.42
CA LEU A 3 -9.81 14.68 6.88
C LEU A 3 -9.51 13.87 8.16
N GLN A 4 -10.46 13.83 9.11
CA GLN A 4 -10.27 13.05 10.35
C GLN A 4 -10.17 11.55 10.08
N LYS A 5 -10.97 11.01 9.16
CA LYS A 5 -10.91 9.61 8.75
C LYS A 5 -9.56 9.28 8.11
N TRP A 6 -9.04 10.19 7.28
CA TRP A 6 -7.72 10.08 6.65
C TRP A 6 -6.59 10.09 7.68
N LEU A 7 -6.60 11.05 8.61
CA LEU A 7 -5.60 11.14 9.67
C LEU A 7 -5.62 9.90 10.56
N ALA A 8 -6.81 9.43 10.94
CA ALA A 8 -6.97 8.22 11.73
C ALA A 8 -6.41 6.98 11.00
N ALA A 9 -6.75 6.81 9.70
CA ALA A 9 -6.24 5.71 8.89
C ALA A 9 -4.71 5.77 8.75
N LEU A 10 -4.15 6.96 8.56
CA LEU A 10 -2.70 7.17 8.46
C LEU A 10 -2.00 6.82 9.79
N LEU A 11 -2.52 7.28 10.92
CA LEU A 11 -1.95 6.96 12.23
C LEU A 11 -2.01 5.46 12.54
N ILE A 12 -3.13 4.80 12.22
CA ILE A 12 -3.28 3.35 12.38
C ILE A 12 -2.30 2.61 11.47
N SER A 13 -2.19 2.99 10.20
CA SER A 13 -1.26 2.38 9.24
C SER A 13 0.19 2.52 9.69
N LEU A 14 0.59 3.71 10.14
CA LEU A 14 1.94 3.94 10.69
C LEU A 14 2.19 3.12 11.97
N GLY A 15 1.20 3.04 12.86
CA GLY A 15 1.30 2.22 14.07
C GLY A 15 1.50 0.73 13.76
N ILE A 16 0.72 0.19 12.82
CA ILE A 16 0.86 -1.19 12.35
C ILE A 16 2.23 -1.38 11.68
N TRP A 17 2.65 -0.45 10.83
CA TRP A 17 3.96 -0.53 10.17
C TRP A 17 5.12 -0.51 11.16
N ILE A 18 5.10 0.37 12.16
CA ILE A 18 6.12 0.41 13.22
C ILE A 18 6.14 -0.91 13.98
N PHE A 19 4.97 -1.40 14.39
CA PHE A 19 4.85 -2.65 15.13
C PHE A 19 5.37 -3.85 14.33
N THR A 20 4.97 -4.00 13.08
CA THR A 20 5.42 -5.10 12.21
C THR A 20 6.91 -5.01 11.90
N SER A 21 7.44 -3.82 11.67
CA SER A 21 8.88 -3.59 11.46
C SER A 21 9.68 -3.93 12.71
N PHE A 22 9.18 -3.59 13.89
CA PHE A 22 9.81 -3.96 15.16
C PHE A 22 9.79 -5.47 15.40
N CYS A 23 8.66 -6.14 15.12
CA CYS A 23 8.59 -7.60 15.19
C CYS A 23 9.56 -8.28 14.22
N ALA A 24 9.65 -7.80 12.98
CA ALA A 24 10.59 -8.31 11.99
C ALA A 24 12.05 -8.14 12.45
N PHE A 25 12.38 -6.97 13.00
CA PHE A 25 13.69 -6.73 13.61
C PHE A 25 14.00 -7.72 14.75
N LEU A 26 13.05 -8.01 15.62
CA LEU A 26 13.26 -8.97 16.74
C LEU A 26 13.45 -10.41 16.24
N ILE A 27 12.75 -10.82 15.18
CA ILE A 27 12.82 -12.18 14.64
C ILE A 27 14.21 -12.45 14.03
N ASP A 28 14.74 -11.49 13.29
CA ASP A 28 16.02 -11.64 12.60
C ASP A 28 16.97 -10.45 12.86
N TRP A 29 17.20 -10.17 14.13
CA TRP A 29 18.04 -9.06 14.55
C TRP A 29 19.49 -9.18 14.09
N LYS A 30 20.00 -10.43 13.99
CA LYS A 30 21.39 -10.67 13.56
C LYS A 30 21.59 -10.30 12.09
N SER A 31 20.72 -10.75 11.20
CA SER A 31 20.79 -10.41 9.78
C SER A 31 20.53 -8.92 9.57
N THR A 32 19.58 -8.34 10.30
CA THR A 32 19.26 -6.92 10.20
C THR A 32 20.44 -6.03 10.62
N LEU A 33 21.17 -6.40 11.71
CA LEU A 33 22.35 -5.66 12.13
C LEU A 33 23.57 -5.90 11.23
N ALA A 34 23.60 -6.99 10.48
CA ALA A 34 24.63 -7.27 9.49
C ALA A 34 24.42 -6.56 8.16
N MET A 35 23.21 -6.04 7.89
CA MET A 35 22.92 -5.27 6.68
C MET A 35 23.60 -3.89 6.72
N GLU A 36 24.03 -3.46 5.55
CA GLU A 36 24.50 -2.08 5.37
C GLU A 36 23.38 -1.07 5.70
N PRO A 37 23.68 0.03 6.42
CA PRO A 37 22.67 1.00 6.87
C PRO A 37 21.82 1.59 5.72
N VAL A 38 22.41 1.75 4.53
CA VAL A 38 21.70 2.25 3.34
C VAL A 38 20.66 1.24 2.86
N SER A 39 21.01 -0.04 2.76
CA SER A 39 20.08 -1.10 2.38
C SER A 39 18.94 -1.23 3.39
N LEU A 40 19.25 -1.12 4.67
CA LEU A 40 18.25 -1.14 5.74
C LEU A 40 17.25 0.02 5.61
N LEU A 41 17.75 1.23 5.37
CA LEU A 41 16.90 2.40 5.13
C LEU A 41 16.00 2.22 3.89
N LEU A 42 16.55 1.69 2.80
CA LEU A 42 15.79 1.43 1.56
C LEU A 42 14.69 0.39 1.77
N ILE A 43 14.95 -0.69 2.52
CA ILE A 43 13.92 -1.69 2.88
C ILE A 43 12.81 -1.05 3.73
N TRP A 44 13.15 -0.22 4.69
CA TRP A 44 12.15 0.49 5.50
C TRP A 44 11.31 1.46 4.67
N CYS A 45 11.93 2.22 3.75
CA CYS A 45 11.19 3.07 2.81
C CYS A 45 10.27 2.25 1.90
N ASN A 46 10.75 1.12 1.38
CA ASN A 46 9.97 0.22 0.55
C ASN A 46 8.73 -0.32 1.28
N SER A 47 8.90 -0.81 2.51
CA SER A 47 7.81 -1.34 3.33
C SER A 47 6.82 -0.26 3.78
N LEU A 48 7.32 0.96 4.07
CA LEU A 48 6.46 2.10 4.39
C LEU A 48 5.57 2.49 3.21
N LEU A 49 6.13 2.59 2.00
CA LEU A 49 5.36 2.89 0.78
C LEU A 49 4.30 1.83 0.51
N ALA A 50 4.63 0.55 0.68
CA ALA A 50 3.68 -0.55 0.55
C ALA A 50 2.53 -0.43 1.55
N SER A 51 2.83 -0.13 2.83
CA SER A 51 1.83 0.09 3.88
C SER A 51 0.90 1.26 3.57
N LEU A 52 1.46 2.39 3.13
CA LEU A 52 0.68 3.57 2.73
C LEU A 52 -0.20 3.29 1.50
N THR A 53 0.31 2.53 0.53
CA THR A 53 -0.44 2.13 -0.67
C THR A 53 -1.61 1.20 -0.30
N ALA A 54 -1.39 0.23 0.58
CA ALA A 54 -2.43 -0.65 1.09
C ALA A 54 -3.52 0.14 1.85
N MET A 55 -3.13 1.08 2.71
CA MET A 55 -4.05 1.99 3.39
C MET A 55 -4.90 2.79 2.40
N ALA A 56 -4.27 3.40 1.38
CA ALA A 56 -4.99 4.18 0.37
C ALA A 56 -5.98 3.31 -0.41
N GLY A 57 -5.61 2.07 -0.76
CA GLY A 57 -6.49 1.09 -1.38
C GLY A 57 -7.68 0.71 -0.50
N ALA A 58 -7.44 0.46 0.79
CA ALA A 58 -8.50 0.17 1.76
C ALA A 58 -9.49 1.34 1.90
N LEU A 59 -9.00 2.58 1.90
CA LEU A 59 -9.85 3.78 1.91
C LEU A 59 -10.69 3.91 0.64
N VAL A 60 -10.14 3.62 -0.53
CA VAL A 60 -10.91 3.58 -1.80
C VAL A 60 -12.02 2.53 -1.69
N CYS A 61 -11.70 1.30 -1.26
CA CYS A 61 -12.69 0.22 -1.08
C CYS A 61 -13.80 0.61 -0.09
N SER A 62 -13.47 1.34 0.98
CA SER A 62 -14.45 1.78 2.00
C SER A 62 -15.53 2.72 1.46
N HIS A 63 -15.28 3.38 0.33
CA HIS A 63 -16.28 4.23 -0.33
C HIS A 63 -17.35 3.42 -1.07
N PHE A 64 -17.02 2.22 -1.53
CA PHE A 64 -17.92 1.35 -2.29
C PHE A 64 -18.64 0.34 -1.40
N ILE A 65 -17.98 -0.14 -0.34
CA ILE A 65 -18.49 -1.20 0.52
C ILE A 65 -18.82 -0.61 1.89
N ARG A 66 -20.12 -0.52 2.21
CA ARG A 66 -20.59 0.05 3.49
C ARG A 66 -20.69 -0.98 4.61
N ASN A 67 -20.85 -2.26 4.27
CA ASN A 67 -20.97 -3.34 5.26
C ASN A 67 -19.58 -3.78 5.74
N PRO A 68 -19.25 -3.68 7.05
CA PRO A 68 -17.93 -4.02 7.58
C PRO A 68 -17.52 -5.47 7.33
N ASN A 69 -18.46 -6.42 7.35
CA ASN A 69 -18.18 -7.83 7.14
C ASN A 69 -17.78 -8.10 5.67
N ILE A 70 -18.48 -7.47 4.72
CA ILE A 70 -18.15 -7.55 3.29
C ILE A 70 -16.81 -6.86 3.03
N GLN A 71 -16.53 -5.74 3.69
CA GLN A 71 -15.27 -5.03 3.58
C GLN A 71 -14.10 -5.87 4.05
N ASN A 72 -14.24 -6.56 5.20
CA ASN A 72 -13.21 -7.48 5.71
C ASN A 72 -12.99 -8.66 4.76
N ALA A 73 -14.05 -9.27 4.25
CA ALA A 73 -13.95 -10.36 3.28
C ALA A 73 -13.24 -9.91 1.99
N ALA A 74 -13.62 -8.76 1.44
CA ALA A 74 -13.01 -8.18 0.25
C ALA A 74 -11.52 -7.85 0.48
N ALA A 75 -11.16 -7.31 1.65
CA ALA A 75 -9.79 -6.99 2.01
C ALA A 75 -8.93 -8.27 2.10
N ASN A 76 -9.44 -9.34 2.71
CA ASN A 76 -8.75 -10.62 2.80
C ASN A 76 -8.51 -11.26 1.42
N ILE A 77 -9.54 -11.25 0.56
CA ILE A 77 -9.42 -11.75 -0.81
C ILE A 77 -8.40 -10.93 -1.60
N ALA A 78 -8.49 -9.60 -1.52
CA ALA A 78 -7.53 -8.71 -2.18
C ALA A 78 -6.10 -8.94 -1.68
N ALA A 79 -5.90 -9.08 -0.36
CA ALA A 79 -4.60 -9.36 0.23
C ALA A 79 -4.01 -10.68 -0.29
N LEU A 80 -4.82 -11.75 -0.38
CA LEU A 80 -4.40 -13.03 -0.93
C LEU A 80 -3.98 -12.90 -2.40
N ILE A 81 -4.83 -12.28 -3.24
CA ILE A 81 -4.53 -12.07 -4.66
C ILE A 81 -3.24 -11.27 -4.83
N LEU A 82 -3.11 -10.16 -4.12
CA LEU A 82 -1.92 -9.29 -4.18
C LEU A 82 -0.66 -10.02 -3.71
N SER A 83 -0.76 -10.87 -2.69
CA SER A 83 0.38 -11.63 -2.16
C SER A 83 0.82 -12.74 -3.13
N PHE A 84 -0.12 -13.41 -3.80
CA PHE A 84 0.23 -14.41 -4.82
C PHE A 84 0.81 -13.77 -6.08
N LEU A 85 0.13 -12.79 -6.65
CA LEU A 85 0.55 -12.13 -7.89
C LEU A 85 1.76 -11.20 -7.70
N GLY A 86 1.98 -10.74 -6.48
CA GLY A 86 3.10 -9.87 -6.12
C GLY A 86 4.38 -10.60 -5.76
N GLY A 87 4.41 -11.93 -5.79
CA GLY A 87 5.63 -12.69 -5.48
C GLY A 87 5.93 -12.87 -4.00
N VAL A 88 4.98 -12.54 -3.10
CA VAL A 88 5.18 -12.68 -1.64
C VAL A 88 5.10 -14.14 -1.20
N PHE A 89 4.11 -14.90 -1.70
CA PHE A 89 3.96 -16.33 -1.38
C PHE A 89 4.67 -17.25 -2.35
N VAL A 90 4.73 -16.86 -3.62
CA VAL A 90 5.38 -17.64 -4.67
C VAL A 90 6.46 -16.78 -5.31
N PRO A 91 7.73 -17.21 -5.29
CA PRO A 91 8.80 -16.47 -5.93
C PRO A 91 8.45 -16.15 -7.40
N LEU A 92 8.77 -14.92 -7.83
CA LEU A 92 8.41 -14.45 -9.17
C LEU A 92 8.97 -15.34 -10.29
N ASP A 93 10.13 -15.97 -10.06
CA ASP A 93 10.78 -16.89 -10.99
C ASP A 93 9.97 -18.16 -11.27
N LEU A 94 9.06 -18.54 -10.35
CA LEU A 94 8.18 -19.69 -10.49
C LEU A 94 6.82 -19.32 -11.13
N LEU A 95 6.55 -18.03 -11.30
CA LEU A 95 5.34 -17.54 -11.95
C LEU A 95 5.54 -17.52 -13.47
N GLY A 96 4.55 -17.99 -14.22
CA GLY A 96 4.59 -17.92 -15.68
C GLY A 96 4.59 -16.47 -16.19
N GLU A 97 5.15 -16.22 -17.37
CA GLU A 97 5.29 -14.88 -17.96
C GLU A 97 3.99 -14.07 -17.97
N ASN A 98 2.86 -14.72 -18.28
CA ASN A 98 1.54 -14.08 -18.29
C ASN A 98 1.14 -13.55 -16.91
N VAL A 99 1.48 -14.26 -15.84
CA VAL A 99 1.18 -13.85 -14.46
C VAL A 99 2.05 -12.66 -14.08
N ILE A 100 3.32 -12.67 -14.47
CA ILE A 100 4.23 -11.54 -14.25
C ILE A 100 3.75 -10.29 -14.99
N HIS A 101 3.24 -10.42 -16.22
CA HIS A 101 2.67 -9.29 -16.94
C HIS A 101 1.47 -8.65 -16.19
N VAL A 102 0.58 -9.46 -15.63
CA VAL A 102 -0.52 -8.96 -14.79
C VAL A 102 0.02 -8.38 -13.49
N GLY A 103 0.99 -9.03 -12.86
CA GLY A 103 1.61 -8.58 -11.62
C GLY A 103 2.17 -7.16 -11.71
N ARG A 104 2.76 -6.78 -12.84
CA ARG A 104 3.32 -5.43 -13.07
C ARG A 104 2.30 -4.29 -12.92
N PHE A 105 1.01 -4.56 -13.04
CA PHE A 105 -0.06 -3.59 -12.77
C PHE A 105 -0.46 -3.52 -11.30
N LEU A 106 0.17 -4.32 -10.44
CA LEU A 106 -0.13 -4.39 -9.01
C LEU A 106 1.01 -3.79 -8.18
N PRO A 107 0.69 -3.02 -7.13
CA PRO A 107 1.72 -2.42 -6.28
C PRO A 107 2.55 -3.46 -5.52
N SER A 108 1.98 -4.63 -5.22
CA SER A 108 2.68 -5.72 -4.53
C SER A 108 3.84 -6.31 -5.34
N TYR A 109 3.73 -6.36 -6.67
CA TYR A 109 4.82 -6.76 -7.55
C TYR A 109 6.05 -5.84 -7.38
N TRP A 110 5.82 -4.53 -7.41
CA TRP A 110 6.89 -3.55 -7.27
C TRP A 110 7.50 -3.54 -5.87
N TYR A 111 6.70 -3.83 -4.84
CA TYR A 111 7.20 -4.04 -3.49
C TYR A 111 8.18 -5.21 -3.42
N SER A 112 7.80 -6.38 -3.95
CA SER A 112 8.63 -7.59 -3.90
C SER A 112 9.88 -7.48 -4.76
N THR A 113 9.76 -6.99 -6.01
CA THR A 113 10.92 -6.79 -6.88
C THR A 113 11.89 -5.76 -6.33
N THR A 114 11.40 -4.66 -5.76
CA THR A 114 12.28 -3.65 -5.14
C THR A 114 12.98 -4.21 -3.90
N ALA A 115 12.31 -5.03 -3.10
CA ALA A 115 12.94 -5.69 -1.96
C ALA A 115 14.04 -6.64 -2.40
N ASP A 116 13.78 -7.45 -3.43
CA ASP A 116 14.76 -8.37 -4.01
C ASP A 116 16.00 -7.63 -4.54
N GLU A 117 15.82 -6.56 -5.30
CA GLU A 117 16.89 -5.70 -5.77
C GLU A 117 17.73 -5.12 -4.62
N ILE A 118 17.10 -4.70 -3.51
CA ILE A 118 17.81 -4.18 -2.34
C ILE A 118 18.64 -5.28 -1.66
N PHE A 119 18.12 -6.50 -1.54
CA PHE A 119 18.85 -7.62 -0.94
C PHE A 119 20.05 -8.06 -1.77
N HIS A 120 20.01 -7.88 -3.08
CA HIS A 120 21.10 -8.23 -4.00
C HIS A 120 22.06 -7.07 -4.30
N LEU A 121 21.93 -5.92 -3.61
CA LEU A 121 22.85 -4.80 -3.77
C LEU A 121 24.26 -5.21 -3.34
N SER A 122 25.20 -5.17 -4.28
CA SER A 122 26.64 -5.40 -4.04
C SER A 122 27.44 -4.09 -3.91
N GLY A 123 26.78 -2.94 -4.06
CA GLY A 123 27.35 -1.60 -3.97
C GLY A 123 26.29 -0.53 -4.17
N TYR A 124 26.69 0.74 -4.03
CA TYR A 124 25.76 1.90 -4.06
C TYR A 124 26.05 2.84 -5.24
N SER A 125 26.49 2.30 -6.35
CA SER A 125 26.64 3.09 -7.58
C SER A 125 25.27 3.48 -8.15
N ALA A 126 25.23 4.60 -8.89
CA ALA A 126 24.00 5.08 -9.50
C ALA A 126 23.32 4.02 -10.42
N ALA A 127 24.12 3.17 -11.06
CA ALA A 127 23.61 2.09 -11.90
C ALA A 127 22.89 1.00 -11.08
N GLN A 128 23.43 0.63 -9.92
CA GLN A 128 22.85 -0.39 -9.04
C GLN A 128 21.63 0.12 -8.27
N LEU A 129 21.60 1.40 -7.91
CA LEU A 129 20.47 2.02 -7.22
C LEU A 129 19.29 2.36 -8.15
N ARG A 130 19.52 2.48 -9.45
CA ARG A 130 18.50 2.84 -10.43
C ARG A 130 17.25 1.93 -10.39
N PRO A 131 17.35 0.60 -10.41
CA PRO A 131 16.16 -0.27 -10.34
C PRO A 131 15.39 -0.10 -9.02
N VAL A 132 16.10 0.04 -7.89
CA VAL A 132 15.49 0.27 -6.58
C VAL A 132 14.68 1.57 -6.56
N PHE A 133 15.29 2.69 -6.99
CA PHE A 133 14.58 3.96 -7.06
C PHE A 133 13.42 3.94 -8.06
N THR A 134 13.56 3.23 -9.17
CA THR A 134 12.46 3.05 -10.13
C THR A 134 11.28 2.35 -9.48
N GLY A 135 11.51 1.26 -8.75
CA GLY A 135 10.47 0.54 -8.03
C GLY A 135 9.80 1.38 -6.93
N LEU A 136 10.59 2.15 -6.16
CA LEU A 136 10.06 3.07 -5.15
C LEU A 136 9.21 4.19 -5.77
N LEU A 137 9.63 4.77 -6.91
CA LEU A 137 8.87 5.79 -7.61
C LEU A 137 7.55 5.25 -8.17
N ILE A 138 7.54 4.04 -8.69
CA ILE A 138 6.31 3.40 -9.18
C ILE A 138 5.34 3.15 -8.01
N GLN A 139 5.81 2.64 -6.88
CA GLN A 139 5.00 2.47 -5.67
C GLN A 139 4.43 3.80 -5.16
N LEU A 140 5.25 4.86 -5.16
CA LEU A 140 4.80 6.21 -4.83
C LEU A 140 3.70 6.69 -5.79
N GLY A 141 3.84 6.39 -7.09
CA GLY A 141 2.82 6.66 -8.10
C GLY A 141 1.49 5.96 -7.80
N PHE A 142 1.52 4.67 -7.44
CA PHE A 142 0.33 3.92 -7.00
C PHE A 142 -0.31 4.53 -5.76
N PHE A 143 0.49 4.86 -4.76
CA PHE A 143 0.01 5.52 -3.54
C PHE A 143 -0.70 6.84 -3.85
N LEU A 144 -0.05 7.72 -4.62
CA LEU A 144 -0.63 9.03 -4.99
C LEU A 144 -1.91 8.89 -5.82
N ALA A 145 -1.96 7.95 -6.76
CA ALA A 145 -3.15 7.69 -7.57
C ALA A 145 -4.32 7.24 -6.69
N LEU A 146 -4.12 6.26 -5.80
CA LEU A 146 -5.15 5.78 -4.88
C LEU A 146 -5.57 6.86 -3.87
N LEU A 147 -4.62 7.66 -3.40
CA LEU A 147 -4.86 8.81 -2.55
C LEU A 147 -5.80 9.82 -3.25
N CYS A 148 -5.48 10.22 -4.47
CA CYS A 148 -6.30 11.15 -5.25
C CYS A 148 -7.71 10.61 -5.48
N ILE A 149 -7.84 9.33 -5.87
CA ILE A 149 -9.14 8.68 -6.07
C ILE A 149 -9.96 8.73 -4.78
N SER A 150 -9.38 8.35 -3.64
CA SER A 150 -10.09 8.36 -2.37
C SER A 150 -10.51 9.78 -1.93
N LEU A 151 -9.66 10.78 -2.15
CA LEU A 151 -10.00 12.19 -1.84
C LEU A 151 -11.14 12.71 -2.71
N VAL A 152 -11.13 12.36 -4.00
CA VAL A 152 -12.22 12.72 -4.93
C VAL A 152 -13.53 12.08 -4.50
N LEU A 153 -13.53 10.77 -4.25
CA LEU A 153 -14.72 10.03 -3.80
C LEU A 153 -15.28 10.60 -2.48
N SER A 154 -14.42 10.92 -1.53
CA SER A 154 -14.80 11.55 -0.26
C SER A 154 -15.52 12.89 -0.47
N ARG A 155 -15.05 13.72 -1.40
CA ARG A 155 -15.69 15.01 -1.71
C ARG A 155 -17.07 14.84 -2.36
N TYR A 156 -17.23 13.85 -3.25
CA TYR A 156 -18.51 13.58 -3.89
C TYR A 156 -19.57 13.10 -2.88
N GLN A 157 -19.22 12.23 -1.94
CA GLN A 157 -20.13 11.75 -0.90
C GLN A 157 -20.62 12.88 0.01
N ILE A 158 -19.74 13.78 0.44
CA ILE A 158 -20.11 14.94 1.29
C ILE A 158 -21.08 15.89 0.55
N ARG A 159 -20.92 16.07 -0.74
CA ARG A 159 -21.84 16.88 -1.55
C ARG A 159 -23.22 16.24 -1.66
N GLY A 160 -23.30 14.95 -1.91
CA GLY A 160 -24.56 14.21 -2.01
C GLY A 160 -25.38 14.28 -0.71
N GLU A 161 -24.74 14.12 0.44
CA GLU A 161 -25.41 14.21 1.75
C GLU A 161 -25.94 15.62 2.04
N ARG A 162 -25.24 16.67 1.65
CA ARG A 162 -25.70 18.07 1.82
C ARG A 162 -26.93 18.39 0.96
N THR A 163 -26.97 17.89 -0.27
CA THR A 163 -28.10 18.12 -1.17
C THR A 163 -29.37 17.44 -0.65
N LEU A 164 -29.26 16.19 -0.20
CA LEU A 164 -30.39 15.44 0.38
C LEU A 164 -30.87 16.03 1.70
N GLY A 165 -29.96 16.54 2.54
CA GLY A 165 -30.31 17.23 3.79
C GLY A 165 -31.10 18.51 3.56
N ASN A 166 -30.74 19.34 2.58
CA ASN A 166 -31.44 20.55 2.22
C ASN A 166 -32.86 20.26 1.68
N THR A 167 -33.00 19.28 0.79
CA THR A 167 -34.29 18.89 0.23
C THR A 167 -35.26 18.39 1.31
N ARG A 168 -34.74 17.66 2.30
CA ARG A 168 -35.54 17.16 3.42
C ARG A 168 -36.01 18.27 4.36
N THR A 169 -35.22 19.31 4.52
CA THR A 169 -35.59 20.49 5.39
C THR A 169 -36.63 21.36 4.71
N GLU A 170 -36.63 21.44 3.38
CA GLU A 170 -37.64 22.18 2.60
C GLU A 170 -38.99 21.47 2.55
N LEU A 171 -39.00 20.11 2.58
CA LEU A 171 -40.25 19.33 2.58
C LEU A 171 -40.99 19.32 3.93
N ILE A 172 -40.34 19.74 5.01
CA ILE A 172 -40.88 19.78 6.39
C ILE A 172 -41.35 21.19 6.76
N ARG A 173 -41.07 22.19 5.94
CA ARG A 173 -41.57 23.57 6.05
C ARG A 173 -42.87 23.76 5.26
#